data_34a87033c7845b8cea56bb9b843828a4
#
_entry.id   34a87033c7845b8cea56bb9b843828a4
#
_cell.length_a   1.000
_cell.length_b   1.000
_cell.length_c   1.000
_cell.angle_alpha   90.00
_cell.angle_beta   90.00
_cell.angle_gamma   90.00
#
_symmetry.space_group_name_H-M   'P 1'
#
loop_
_entity.id
_entity.type
_entity.pdbx_description
1 polymer ?
#
loop_
_entity_poly.entity_id
_entity_poly.type
_entity_poly.pdbx_seq_one_letter_code
_entity_poly.pdbx_strand_id
1 'polypeptide(L)'
;MKKTSPATKSESPSKLIDARIKELGDWRGKTLGHVRTLIKQADPDVVETWKWRGVPVWEHDGILCTGETYKAIVKLTFAKGAALDDPSKLFNASLDGNVRRAIDIHEDDTLNETAFKKLIHAAVALNKSKAR
;
A
#
# COMPACT_ATOMS: atom_id res chain seq x y z
N MET A 1 18.96 4.46 26.09
CA MET A 1 18.68 4.41 25.58
C MET A 1 18.44 4.52 25.27
N LYS A 2 18.39 4.72 25.12
CA LYS A 2 18.09 4.79 24.54
C LYS A 2 17.71 5.10 24.11
N LYS A 3 17.66 5.61 23.84
CA LYS A 3 17.23 5.83 23.16
C LYS A 3 16.83 6.31 22.72
N THR A 4 17.00 6.85 22.62
CA THR A 4 16.60 7.11 22.11
C THR A 4 16.26 7.59 21.50
N SER A 5 16.32 7.92 21.24
CA SER A 5 15.82 8.19 20.70
C SER A 5 15.46 8.31 20.10
N PRO A 6 16.15 9.28 19.88
CA PRO A 6 15.05 9.30 19.11
C PRO A 6 14.56 8.03 18.92
N ALA A 7 14.06 7.89 19.56
CA ALA A 7 13.45 6.64 19.66
C ALA A 7 12.76 6.24 18.39
N THR A 8 12.23 7.21 17.71
CA THR A 8 11.50 6.93 16.48
C THR A 8 12.36 6.32 15.40
N LYS A 9 13.63 6.63 15.38
CA LYS A 9 14.46 6.01 14.34
C LYS A 9 14.75 4.55 14.61
N SER A 10 14.50 4.06 15.81
CA SER A 10 14.68 2.65 16.09
C SER A 10 13.38 1.86 15.93
N GLU A 11 12.27 2.52 15.61
CA GLU A 11 11.02 1.82 15.39
C GLU A 11 10.98 1.17 14.02
N SER A 12 10.42 -0.04 13.96
CA SER A 12 10.27 -0.73 12.69
C SER A 12 9.23 -0.03 11.81
N PRO A 13 9.34 -0.16 10.50
CA PRO A 13 8.30 0.37 9.61
C PRO A 13 6.91 -0.13 9.96
N SER A 14 6.77 -1.40 10.35
CA SER A 14 5.46 -1.95 10.72
C SER A 14 4.87 -1.21 11.92
N LYS A 15 5.68 -0.86 12.90
CA LYS A 15 5.20 -0.10 14.05
C LYS A 15 4.81 1.32 13.67
N LEU A 16 5.54 1.93 12.75
CA LEU A 16 5.20 3.26 12.26
C LEU A 16 3.87 3.23 11.52
N ILE A 17 3.61 2.18 10.75
CA ILE A 17 2.33 2.00 10.08
C ILE A 17 1.21 1.79 11.09
N ASP A 18 1.45 0.97 12.13
CA ASP A 18 0.48 0.79 13.22
C ASP A 18 0.11 2.13 13.84
N ALA A 19 1.11 2.96 14.11
CA ALA A 19 0.90 4.27 14.72
C ALA A 19 0.11 5.19 13.78
N ARG A 20 0.40 5.14 12.49
CA ARG A 20 -0.32 5.96 11.51
C ARG A 20 -1.79 5.58 11.44
N ILE A 21 -2.09 4.29 11.42
CA ILE A 21 -3.47 3.81 11.40
C ILE A 21 -4.21 4.30 12.64
N LYS A 22 -3.58 4.20 13.80
CA LYS A 22 -4.17 4.64 15.06
C LYS A 22 -4.37 6.15 15.08
N GLU A 23 -3.38 6.90 14.60
CA GLU A 23 -3.42 8.35 14.55
C GLU A 23 -4.58 8.88 13.72
N LEU A 24 -4.88 8.23 12.59
CA LEU A 24 -5.98 8.64 11.73
C LEU A 24 -7.32 8.57 12.44
N GLY A 25 -7.55 7.51 13.23
CA GLY A 25 -8.69 7.42 14.16
C GLY A 25 -10.08 7.46 13.54
N ASP A 26 -10.19 7.40 12.22
CA ASP A 26 -11.48 7.46 11.54
C ASP A 26 -11.52 6.38 10.43
N TRP A 27 -12.45 6.53 9.49
CA TRP A 27 -12.62 5.53 8.42
C TRP A 27 -11.33 5.32 7.61
N ARG A 28 -10.47 6.35 7.51
CA ARG A 28 -9.23 6.22 6.76
C ARG A 28 -8.28 5.23 7.43
N GLY A 29 -8.22 5.28 8.76
CA GLY A 29 -7.43 4.31 9.51
C GLY A 29 -7.94 2.90 9.33
N LYS A 30 -9.25 2.71 9.39
CA LYS A 30 -9.87 1.39 9.16
C LYS A 30 -9.56 0.89 7.76
N THR A 31 -9.70 1.75 6.76
CA THR A 31 -9.45 1.39 5.36
C THR A 31 -7.98 1.03 5.15
N LEU A 32 -7.07 1.84 5.66
CA LEU A 32 -5.64 1.57 5.53
C LEU A 32 -5.27 0.25 6.21
N GLY A 33 -5.81 0.01 7.40
CA GLY A 33 -5.59 -1.25 8.12
C GLY A 33 -6.14 -2.46 7.37
N HIS A 34 -7.30 -2.30 6.77
CA HIS A 34 -7.92 -3.37 5.98
C HIS A 34 -7.08 -3.70 4.74
N VAL A 35 -6.65 -2.67 4.03
CA VAL A 35 -5.77 -2.85 2.86
C VAL A 35 -4.47 -3.56 3.26
N ARG A 36 -3.88 -3.13 4.36
CA ARG A 36 -2.67 -3.75 4.88
C ARG A 36 -2.87 -5.24 5.13
N THR A 37 -4.00 -5.59 5.75
CA THR A 37 -4.34 -6.99 6.01
C THR A 37 -4.45 -7.78 4.71
N LEU A 38 -5.12 -7.23 3.71
CA LEU A 38 -5.28 -7.89 2.42
C LEU A 38 -3.94 -8.09 1.71
N ILE A 39 -3.06 -7.10 1.77
CA ILE A 39 -1.73 -7.20 1.17
C ILE A 39 -0.95 -8.33 1.82
N LYS A 40 -0.96 -8.39 3.15
CA LYS A 40 -0.23 -9.43 3.89
C LYS A 40 -0.81 -10.81 3.66
N GLN A 41 -2.11 -10.91 3.47
CA GLN A 41 -2.76 -12.17 3.12
C GLN A 41 -2.39 -12.63 1.72
N ALA A 42 -2.33 -11.69 0.79
CA ALA A 42 -1.97 -12.01 -0.60
C ALA A 42 -0.49 -12.37 -0.73
N ASP A 43 0.36 -11.73 0.07
CA ASP A 43 1.80 -11.94 0.01
C ASP A 43 2.37 -12.00 1.43
N PRO A 44 2.42 -13.19 2.03
CA PRO A 44 2.96 -13.32 3.39
C PRO A 44 4.42 -12.90 3.53
N ASP A 45 5.16 -12.81 2.43
CA ASP A 45 6.56 -12.40 2.43
C ASP A 45 6.77 -10.91 2.16
N VAL A 46 5.67 -10.15 2.06
CA VAL A 46 5.76 -8.74 1.79
C VAL A 46 6.56 -8.01 2.88
N VAL A 47 7.35 -7.04 2.44
CA VAL A 47 8.14 -6.21 3.34
C VAL A 47 7.45 -4.86 3.47
N GLU A 48 7.19 -4.44 4.70
CA GLU A 48 6.63 -3.13 4.96
C GLU A 48 7.75 -2.13 5.17
N THR A 49 7.69 -0.99 4.49
CA THR A 49 8.67 0.08 4.66
C THR A 49 7.96 1.41 4.90
N TRP A 50 8.73 2.41 5.27
CA TRP A 50 8.21 3.73 5.63
C TRP A 50 9.09 4.76 4.94
N LYS A 51 8.52 5.50 4.00
CA LYS A 51 9.31 6.39 3.15
C LYS A 51 8.72 7.79 3.10
N TRP A 52 9.49 8.70 2.61
CA TRP A 52 9.08 10.08 2.31
C TRP A 52 8.33 10.75 3.47
N ARG A 53 8.83 10.56 4.69
CA ARG A 53 8.31 11.21 5.90
C ARG A 53 6.88 10.83 6.23
N GLY A 54 6.52 9.58 6.06
CA GLY A 54 5.24 9.16 6.58
C GLY A 54 4.37 8.37 5.64
N VAL A 55 4.95 7.75 4.62
CA VAL A 55 4.18 6.96 3.66
C VAL A 55 4.44 5.48 3.88
N PRO A 56 3.40 4.71 4.22
CA PRO A 56 3.49 3.24 4.20
C PRO A 56 3.76 2.73 2.80
N VAL A 57 4.73 1.84 2.67
CA VAL A 57 5.11 1.26 1.39
C VAL A 57 5.24 -0.26 1.56
N TRP A 58 4.73 -1.01 0.60
CA TRP A 58 4.84 -2.46 0.58
C TRP A 58 5.69 -2.90 -0.58
N GLU A 59 6.67 -3.77 -0.29
CA GLU A 59 7.70 -4.16 -1.25
C GLU A 59 7.86 -5.68 -1.30
N HIS A 60 8.20 -6.16 -2.47
CA HIS A 60 8.64 -7.53 -2.71
C HIS A 60 9.42 -7.51 -4.01
N ASP A 61 10.77 -7.56 -3.91
CA ASP A 61 11.68 -7.38 -5.04
C ASP A 61 11.43 -6.04 -5.75
N GLY A 62 11.16 -5.00 -4.97
CA GLY A 62 10.82 -3.67 -5.44
C GLY A 62 9.47 -3.23 -4.89
N ILE A 63 9.14 -1.98 -5.09
CA ILE A 63 7.89 -1.43 -4.57
C ILE A 63 6.69 -2.07 -5.28
N LEU A 64 5.73 -2.55 -4.50
CA LEU A 64 4.43 -3.00 -5.00
C LEU A 64 3.47 -1.82 -5.04
N CYS A 65 3.20 -1.26 -3.87
CA CYS A 65 2.29 -0.12 -3.77
C CYS A 65 2.58 0.71 -2.52
N THR A 66 2.03 1.91 -2.52
CA THR A 66 2.09 2.83 -1.39
C THR A 66 0.68 3.12 -0.90
N GLY A 67 0.55 3.48 0.38
CA GLY A 67 -0.73 3.85 0.97
C GLY A 67 -0.68 5.26 1.51
N GLU A 68 -1.28 6.19 0.80
CA GLU A 68 -1.36 7.58 1.22
C GLU A 68 -2.77 7.90 1.69
N THR A 69 -2.87 8.80 2.66
CA THR A 69 -4.18 9.22 3.17
C THR A 69 -4.32 10.72 3.00
N TYR A 70 -5.44 11.10 2.43
CA TYR A 70 -5.82 12.48 2.24
C TYR A 70 -7.12 12.74 2.99
N LYS A 71 -7.62 13.96 2.95
CA LYS A 71 -8.81 14.32 3.73
C LYS A 71 -10.00 13.41 3.39
N ALA A 72 -10.21 13.12 2.13
CA ALA A 72 -11.41 12.43 1.66
C ALA A 72 -11.14 11.08 0.98
N ILE A 73 -9.90 10.66 0.87
CA ILE A 73 -9.57 9.40 0.20
C ILE A 73 -8.38 8.71 0.84
N VAL A 74 -8.35 7.39 0.69
CA VAL A 74 -7.14 6.59 0.88
C VAL A 74 -6.68 6.20 -0.52
N LYS A 75 -5.46 6.58 -0.87
CA LYS A 75 -4.93 6.35 -2.22
C LYS A 75 -3.88 5.24 -2.18
N LEU A 76 -4.11 4.20 -2.97
CA LEU A 76 -3.15 3.11 -3.14
C LEU A 76 -2.53 3.24 -4.52
N THR A 77 -1.25 3.57 -4.58
CA THR A 77 -0.56 3.76 -5.85
C THR A 77 0.32 2.55 -6.12
N PHE A 78 0.04 1.86 -7.22
CA PHE A 78 0.85 0.73 -7.66
C PHE A 78 1.99 1.23 -8.52
N ALA A 79 3.21 0.94 -8.11
CA ALA A 79 4.42 1.50 -8.74
C ALA A 79 4.51 1.17 -10.22
N LYS A 80 4.03 0.00 -10.62
CA LYS A 80 4.04 -0.45 -12.01
C LYS A 80 2.65 -0.75 -12.52
N GLY A 81 1.66 0.00 -12.01
CA GLY A 81 0.25 -0.27 -12.28
C GLY A 81 -0.11 -0.32 -13.76
N ALA A 82 0.53 0.51 -14.58
CA ALA A 82 0.23 0.54 -16.01
C ALA A 82 0.58 -0.76 -16.72
N ALA A 83 1.47 -1.56 -16.15
CA ALA A 83 1.87 -2.85 -16.71
C ALA A 83 1.06 -4.02 -16.15
N LEU A 84 0.13 -3.75 -15.23
CA LEU A 84 -0.67 -4.80 -14.60
C LEU A 84 -2.01 -4.95 -15.32
N ASP A 85 -2.42 -6.20 -15.46
CA ASP A 85 -3.75 -6.50 -15.95
C ASP A 85 -4.76 -6.25 -14.83
N ASP A 86 -5.79 -5.48 -15.13
CA ASP A 86 -6.79 -5.08 -14.13
C ASP A 86 -8.20 -5.35 -14.69
N PRO A 87 -8.57 -6.63 -14.81
CA PRO A 87 -9.85 -6.98 -15.43
C PRO A 87 -11.05 -6.49 -14.63
N SER A 88 -10.91 -6.32 -13.32
CA SER A 88 -11.99 -5.82 -12.46
C SER A 88 -12.05 -4.29 -12.40
N LYS A 89 -11.14 -3.63 -13.11
CA LYS A 89 -11.10 -2.16 -13.20
C LYS A 89 -11.02 -1.49 -11.83
N LEU A 90 -10.10 -1.98 -11.00
CA LEU A 90 -9.87 -1.39 -9.68
C LEU A 90 -9.20 -0.02 -9.78
N PHE A 91 -8.27 0.14 -10.73
CA PHE A 91 -7.62 1.43 -10.90
C PHE A 91 -8.64 2.46 -11.35
N ASN A 92 -8.76 3.53 -10.59
CA ASN A 92 -9.70 4.61 -10.87
C ASN A 92 -9.05 5.99 -10.78
N ALA A 93 -7.72 6.04 -10.64
CA ALA A 93 -6.97 7.28 -10.57
C ALA A 93 -5.62 7.09 -11.25
N SER A 94 -5.02 8.19 -11.66
CA SER A 94 -3.74 8.19 -12.36
C SER A 94 -3.78 7.33 -13.63
N LEU A 95 -4.94 7.33 -14.30
CA LEU A 95 -5.14 6.45 -15.46
C LEU A 95 -4.33 6.86 -16.68
N ASP A 96 -3.86 8.10 -16.73
CA ASP A 96 -3.00 8.58 -17.82
C ASP A 96 -1.52 8.31 -17.55
N GLY A 97 -1.19 7.75 -16.39
CA GLY A 97 0.20 7.47 -16.04
C GLY A 97 0.80 6.38 -16.92
N ASN A 98 2.03 6.60 -17.33
CA ASN A 98 2.75 5.61 -18.15
C ASN A 98 3.26 4.44 -17.33
N VAL A 99 3.42 4.62 -16.03
CA VAL A 99 4.00 3.62 -15.13
C VAL A 99 3.08 3.35 -13.95
N ARG A 100 2.68 4.39 -13.24
CA ARG A 100 1.86 4.24 -12.03
C ARG A 100 0.38 4.27 -12.33
N ARG A 101 -0.37 3.54 -11.53
CA ARG A 101 -1.84 3.61 -11.50
C ARG A 101 -2.27 3.56 -10.05
N ALA A 102 -3.43 4.13 -9.75
CA ALA A 102 -3.86 4.24 -8.37
C ALA A 102 -5.32 3.84 -8.19
N ILE A 103 -5.62 3.42 -6.96
CA ILE A 103 -6.98 3.17 -6.50
C ILE A 103 -7.27 4.21 -5.43
N ASP A 104 -8.26 5.07 -5.69
CA ASP A 104 -8.77 6.00 -4.69
C ASP A 104 -9.96 5.37 -4.00
N ILE A 105 -9.88 5.23 -2.69
CA ILE A 105 -10.94 4.64 -1.88
C ILE A 105 -11.59 5.75 -1.05
N HIS A 106 -12.89 5.91 -1.20
CA HIS A 106 -13.69 6.88 -0.44
C HIS A 106 -14.35 6.17 0.74
N GLU A 107 -14.92 6.95 1.65
CA GLU A 107 -15.43 6.44 2.93
C GLU A 107 -16.40 5.28 2.80
N ASP A 108 -17.32 5.36 1.86
CA ASP A 108 -18.37 4.35 1.71
C ASP A 108 -18.06 3.32 0.62
N ASP A 109 -16.86 3.36 0.06
CA ASP A 109 -16.50 2.43 -1.00
C ASP A 109 -16.25 1.03 -0.43
N THR A 110 -16.67 0.02 -1.19
CA THR A 110 -16.39 -1.38 -0.87
C THR A 110 -15.33 -1.89 -1.84
N LEU A 111 -14.19 -2.29 -1.30
CA LEU A 111 -13.10 -2.80 -2.12
C LEU A 111 -13.36 -4.28 -2.45
N ASN A 112 -13.23 -4.62 -3.74
CA ASN A 112 -13.29 -6.02 -4.18
C ASN A 112 -12.03 -6.73 -3.71
N GLU A 113 -12.13 -7.46 -2.61
CA GLU A 113 -10.96 -8.05 -1.95
C GLU A 113 -10.26 -9.10 -2.82
N THR A 114 -11.03 -9.95 -3.47
CA THR A 114 -10.47 -10.98 -4.33
C THR A 114 -9.68 -10.37 -5.49
N ALA A 115 -10.27 -9.36 -6.14
CA ALA A 115 -9.61 -8.67 -7.24
C ALA A 115 -8.35 -7.93 -6.76
N PHE A 116 -8.44 -7.32 -5.57
CA PHE A 116 -7.29 -6.61 -5.00
C PHE A 116 -6.13 -7.57 -4.72
N LYS A 117 -6.41 -8.71 -4.13
CA LYS A 117 -5.36 -9.72 -3.86
C LYS A 117 -4.72 -10.22 -5.16
N LYS A 118 -5.52 -10.42 -6.20
CA LYS A 118 -4.98 -10.81 -7.52
C LYS A 118 -4.07 -9.73 -8.07
N LEU A 119 -4.41 -8.48 -7.86
CA LEU A 119 -3.58 -7.36 -8.30
C LEU A 119 -2.24 -7.37 -7.57
N ILE A 120 -2.24 -7.62 -6.26
CA ILE A 120 -1.01 -7.76 -5.49
C ILE A 120 -0.17 -8.93 -6.02
N HIS A 121 -0.79 -10.08 -6.28
CA HIS A 121 -0.07 -11.23 -6.85
C HIS A 121 0.58 -10.87 -8.19
N ALA A 122 -0.14 -10.14 -9.04
CA ALA A 122 0.38 -9.73 -10.33
C ALA A 122 1.57 -8.78 -10.17
N ALA A 123 1.48 -7.87 -9.20
CA ALA A 123 2.57 -6.92 -8.92
C ALA A 123 3.82 -7.65 -8.44
N VAL A 124 3.65 -8.65 -7.56
CA VAL A 124 4.77 -9.46 -7.09
C VAL A 124 5.41 -10.22 -8.24
N ALA A 125 4.59 -10.86 -9.08
CA ALA A 125 5.09 -11.62 -10.21
C ALA A 125 5.87 -10.74 -11.19
N LEU A 126 5.37 -9.53 -11.44
CA LEU A 126 6.05 -8.59 -12.32
C LEU A 126 7.41 -8.18 -11.75
N ASN A 127 7.48 -7.86 -10.46
CA ASN A 127 8.73 -7.49 -9.82
C ASN A 127 9.74 -8.64 -9.88
N LYS A 128 9.30 -9.85 -9.62
CA LYS A 128 10.18 -11.02 -9.67
C LYS A 128 10.74 -11.24 -11.07
N SER A 129 9.92 -11.06 -12.10
CA SER A 129 10.39 -11.24 -13.47
C SER A 129 11.42 -10.18 -13.85
N LYS A 130 11.30 -8.97 -13.32
CA LYS A 130 12.24 -7.90 -13.61
C LYS A 130 13.54 -7.99 -12.80
N ALA A 131 13.48 -8.67 -11.66
CA ALA A 131 14.65 -8.80 -10.77
C ALA A 131 15.70 -9.78 -11.29
N ARG A 132 15.39 -10.55 -12.31
CA ARG A 132 16.32 -11.53 -12.87
C ARG A 132 17.26 -10.96 -13.90
#